data_f319f840183df2671b320efd65e5f428
#
_entry.id   f319f840183df2671b320efd65e5f428
#
_cell.length_a   1.000
_cell.length_b   1.000
_cell.length_c   1.000
_cell.angle_alpha   90.00
_cell.angle_beta   90.00
_cell.angle_gamma   90.00
#
_symmetry.space_group_name_H-M   'P 1'
#
loop_
_entity.id
_entity.type
_entity.pdbx_description
1 polymer ?
#
loop_
_entity_poly.entity_id
_entity_poly.type
_entity_poly.pdbx_seq_one_letter_code
_entity_poly.pdbx_strand_id
1 'polypeptide(L)'
;MSLRELCPVLQFGDLGDERGKLVVIEGGQSIPFDIKRIFYIYESDATVVRGQHANRNSEFVLVNVAGQSKVRITDGTEEFVVELNKPMMGVYIPQMIWKDMYDFSPDSVLLVLASTHYDAQEYIRDYNDYIEIVKKETKDRG
;
A
#
# COMPACT_ATOMS: atom_id res chain seq x y z
N MET A 1 -5.01 5.02 -18.24
CA MET A 1 -3.91 4.82 -17.28
C MET A 1 -3.92 3.39 -16.78
N SER A 2 -2.78 2.70 -16.86
CA SER A 2 -2.65 1.32 -16.39
C SER A 2 -2.67 1.27 -14.86
N LEU A 3 -2.92 0.08 -14.31
CA LEU A 3 -2.87 -0.11 -12.86
C LEU A 3 -1.49 0.23 -12.29
N ARG A 4 -0.42 -0.14 -12.98
CA ARG A 4 0.95 0.19 -12.54
C ARG A 4 1.22 1.68 -12.52
N GLU A 5 0.61 2.43 -13.43
CA GLU A 5 0.72 3.89 -13.44
C GLU A 5 -0.07 4.54 -12.31
N LEU A 6 -1.23 3.94 -11.96
CA LEU A 6 -2.03 4.39 -10.81
C LEU A 6 -1.37 4.10 -9.48
N CYS A 7 -0.62 2.99 -9.40
CA CYS A 7 0.00 2.51 -8.17
C CYS A 7 1.52 2.44 -8.34
N PRO A 8 2.19 3.58 -8.49
CA PRO A 8 3.63 3.58 -8.76
C PRO A 8 4.46 3.11 -7.58
N VAL A 9 5.58 2.47 -7.90
CA VAL A 9 6.64 2.21 -6.93
C VAL A 9 7.40 3.51 -6.74
N LEU A 10 7.56 3.93 -5.49
CA LEU A 10 8.23 5.18 -5.14
C LEU A 10 9.65 4.87 -4.65
N GLN A 11 10.59 5.70 -5.06
CA GLN A 11 11.97 5.60 -4.59
C GLN A 11 12.26 6.84 -3.73
N PHE A 12 12.57 6.60 -2.45
CA PHE A 12 12.95 7.67 -1.54
C PHE A 12 14.48 7.75 -1.53
N GLY A 13 15.03 8.93 -1.53
CA GLY A 13 16.48 9.09 -1.49
C GLY A 13 17.06 8.57 -0.17
N ASP A 14 18.23 7.93 -0.25
CA ASP A 14 19.00 7.58 0.93
C ASP A 14 19.90 8.76 1.28
N LEU A 15 19.62 9.42 2.39
CA LEU A 15 20.36 10.59 2.86
C LEU A 15 21.39 10.22 3.92
N GLY A 16 21.69 8.92 4.06
CA GLY A 16 22.64 8.43 5.04
C GLY A 16 24.07 8.80 4.73
N ASP A 17 24.91 8.61 5.71
CA ASP A 17 26.34 8.83 5.64
C ASP A 17 27.07 7.68 6.37
N GLU A 18 28.33 7.91 6.74
CA GLU A 18 29.14 6.90 7.44
C GLU A 18 28.56 6.49 8.81
N ARG A 19 27.64 7.28 9.39
CA ARG A 19 26.98 6.97 10.66
C ARG A 19 25.78 6.04 10.47
N GLY A 20 25.31 5.83 9.24
CA GLY A 20 24.17 4.98 8.93
C GLY A 20 23.30 5.53 7.81
N LYS A 21 22.24 4.81 7.51
CA LYS A 21 21.30 5.15 6.44
C LYS A 21 20.15 5.99 7.00
N LEU A 22 19.62 6.88 6.16
CA LEU A 22 18.52 7.78 6.53
C LEU A 22 17.57 7.93 5.37
N VAL A 23 16.29 7.66 5.58
CA VAL A 23 15.23 7.86 4.60
C VAL A 23 14.22 8.84 5.19
N VAL A 24 13.84 9.86 4.42
CA VAL A 24 12.86 10.86 4.83
C VAL A 24 11.64 10.76 3.92
N ILE A 25 10.45 10.70 4.52
CA ILE A 25 9.17 10.70 3.79
C ILE A 25 8.36 11.88 4.32
N GLU A 26 7.99 12.78 3.41
CA GLU A 26 7.25 14.00 3.77
C GLU A 26 5.89 14.00 3.08
N GLY A 27 4.84 14.16 3.85
CA GLY A 27 3.49 14.27 3.31
C GLY A 27 3.35 15.46 2.38
N GLY A 28 2.70 15.25 1.22
CA GLY A 28 2.52 16.31 0.23
C GLY A 28 3.78 16.66 -0.54
N GLN A 29 4.91 16.03 -0.27
CA GLN A 29 6.19 16.27 -0.94
C GLN A 29 6.68 15.00 -1.64
N SER A 30 7.22 14.04 -0.87
CA SER A 30 7.69 12.79 -1.46
C SER A 30 6.56 11.79 -1.71
N ILE A 31 5.39 12.00 -1.10
CA ILE A 31 4.18 11.21 -1.34
C ILE A 31 3.01 12.18 -1.61
N PRO A 32 1.97 11.75 -2.36
CA PRO A 32 0.97 12.69 -2.88
C PRO A 32 -0.20 13.01 -1.92
N PHE A 33 -0.02 12.85 -0.61
CA PHE A 33 -1.07 13.19 0.36
C PHE A 33 -0.46 13.61 1.69
N ASP A 34 -1.25 14.30 2.51
CA ASP A 34 -0.91 14.60 3.90
C ASP A 34 -1.12 13.37 4.75
N ILE A 35 -0.14 13.05 5.59
CA ILE A 35 -0.19 11.86 6.43
C ILE A 35 -1.05 12.14 7.67
N LYS A 36 -2.17 11.42 7.78
CA LYS A 36 -3.07 11.53 8.93
C LYS A 36 -2.92 10.39 9.92
N ARG A 37 -2.40 9.25 9.46
CA ARG A 37 -2.33 8.02 10.26
C ARG A 37 -1.12 7.22 9.82
N ILE A 38 -0.43 6.64 10.79
CA ILE A 38 0.68 5.72 10.55
C ILE A 38 0.38 4.45 11.34
N PHE A 39 0.53 3.31 10.69
CA PHE A 39 0.50 2.03 11.40
C PHE A 39 1.54 1.10 10.80
N TYR A 40 1.91 0.06 11.53
CA TYR A 40 2.92 -0.87 11.03
C TYR A 40 2.64 -2.28 11.52
N ILE A 41 3.05 -3.24 10.69
CA ILE A 41 2.85 -4.68 10.89
C ILE A 41 4.21 -5.29 11.16
N TYR A 42 4.35 -5.98 12.27
CA TYR A 42 5.59 -6.67 12.63
C TYR A 42 5.26 -8.02 13.27
N GLU A 43 6.27 -8.87 13.38
CA GLU A 43 6.10 -10.23 13.90
C GLU A 43 5.07 -11.05 13.11
N SER A 44 5.00 -10.80 11.79
CA SER A 44 4.26 -11.63 10.85
C SER A 44 5.22 -12.61 10.19
N ASP A 45 4.69 -13.60 9.49
CA ASP A 45 5.49 -14.60 8.80
C ASP A 45 4.90 -14.93 7.43
N ALA A 46 5.55 -15.86 6.71
CA ALA A 46 5.17 -16.21 5.34
C ALA A 46 3.80 -16.89 5.22
N THR A 47 3.20 -17.31 6.34
CA THR A 47 1.89 -17.99 6.32
C THR A 47 0.71 -17.03 6.47
N VAL A 48 0.98 -15.75 6.78
CA VAL A 48 -0.04 -14.75 7.08
C VAL A 48 -0.34 -13.91 5.84
N VAL A 49 -1.62 -13.70 5.56
CA VAL A 49 -2.08 -12.72 4.56
C VAL A 49 -2.84 -11.64 5.29
N ARG A 50 -2.44 -10.40 5.08
CA ARG A 50 -3.10 -9.23 5.65
C ARG A 50 -3.66 -8.35 4.55
N GLY A 51 -4.40 -7.33 4.94
CA GLY A 51 -5.10 -6.47 4.01
C GLY A 51 -6.39 -7.15 3.58
N GLN A 52 -6.43 -7.66 2.35
CA GLN A 52 -7.63 -8.28 1.77
C GLN A 52 -8.81 -7.32 1.81
N HIS A 53 -8.55 -6.10 1.34
CA HIS A 53 -9.58 -5.06 1.29
C HIS A 53 -9.21 -3.96 0.30
N ALA A 54 -10.22 -3.16 -0.02
CA ALA A 54 -10.06 -1.87 -0.68
C ALA A 54 -10.64 -0.79 0.23
N ASN A 55 -10.20 0.44 0.04
CA ASN A 55 -10.64 1.58 0.83
C ASN A 55 -11.32 2.62 -0.06
N ARG A 56 -12.49 3.10 0.37
CA ARG A 56 -13.24 4.09 -0.41
C ARG A 56 -12.56 5.46 -0.42
N ASN A 57 -11.99 5.86 0.71
CA ASN A 57 -11.52 7.23 0.92
C ASN A 57 -10.02 7.33 1.17
N SER A 58 -9.38 6.28 1.65
CA SER A 58 -7.97 6.34 2.05
C SER A 58 -7.03 6.06 0.89
N GLU A 59 -5.96 6.82 0.85
CA GLU A 59 -4.76 6.53 0.06
C GLU A 59 -3.69 6.01 1.01
N PHE A 60 -2.80 5.16 0.50
CA PHE A 60 -1.74 4.56 1.31
C PHE A 60 -0.40 4.58 0.59
N VAL A 61 0.65 4.63 1.37
CA VAL A 61 1.99 4.27 0.92
C VAL A 61 2.52 3.20 1.87
N LEU A 62 2.99 2.09 1.30
CA LEU A 62 3.52 0.95 2.04
C LEU A 62 5.04 0.89 1.87
N VAL A 63 5.77 0.74 2.97
CA VAL A 63 7.24 0.69 2.98
C VAL A 63 7.69 -0.40 3.95
N ASN A 64 8.52 -1.35 3.50
CA ASN A 64 9.18 -2.28 4.42
C ASN A 64 10.43 -1.61 4.98
N VAL A 65 10.34 -1.09 6.19
CA VAL A 65 11.48 -0.42 6.82
C VAL A 65 12.50 -1.42 7.34
N ALA A 66 12.10 -2.68 7.48
CA ALA A 66 12.99 -3.80 7.78
C ALA A 66 12.43 -5.04 7.11
N GLY A 67 13.31 -5.96 6.69
CA GLY A 67 12.89 -7.19 6.03
C GLY A 67 12.20 -6.97 4.71
N GLN A 68 11.29 -7.88 4.35
CA GLN A 68 10.60 -7.82 3.07
C GLN A 68 9.21 -8.44 3.14
N SER A 69 8.36 -8.04 2.19
CA SER A 69 7.03 -8.61 1.99
C SER A 69 6.62 -8.39 0.54
N LYS A 70 5.49 -8.97 0.17
CA LYS A 70 4.88 -8.79 -1.15
C LYS A 70 3.53 -8.12 -0.99
N VAL A 71 3.18 -7.29 -1.97
CA VAL A 71 1.88 -6.65 -2.05
C VAL A 71 1.27 -7.00 -3.39
N ARG A 72 0.13 -7.71 -3.37
CA ARG A 72 -0.65 -7.95 -4.58
C ARG A 72 -1.68 -6.86 -4.69
N ILE A 73 -1.76 -6.24 -5.86
CA ILE A 73 -2.58 -5.06 -6.12
C ILE A 73 -3.47 -5.37 -7.32
N THR A 74 -4.77 -5.09 -7.20
CA THR A 74 -5.71 -5.27 -8.30
C THR A 74 -6.80 -4.20 -8.30
N ASP A 75 -7.26 -3.84 -9.49
CA ASP A 75 -8.44 -2.99 -9.68
C ASP A 75 -9.67 -3.80 -10.10
N GLY A 76 -9.56 -5.13 -10.06
CA GLY A 76 -10.61 -6.04 -10.51
C GLY A 76 -10.45 -6.49 -11.95
N THR A 77 -9.57 -5.86 -12.72
CA THR A 77 -9.29 -6.19 -14.13
C THR A 77 -7.82 -6.54 -14.31
N GLU A 78 -6.95 -5.65 -13.90
CA GLU A 78 -5.49 -5.85 -13.92
C GLU A 78 -5.01 -6.26 -12.54
N GLU A 79 -3.83 -6.87 -12.48
CA GLU A 79 -3.23 -7.31 -11.24
C GLU A 79 -1.71 -7.31 -11.40
N PHE A 80 -1.02 -6.93 -10.34
CA PHE A 80 0.43 -7.10 -10.29
C PHE A 80 0.90 -7.22 -8.84
N VAL A 81 2.15 -7.67 -8.67
CA VAL A 81 2.76 -7.86 -7.36
C VAL A 81 3.99 -6.97 -7.25
N VAL A 82 4.12 -6.30 -6.12
CA VAL A 82 5.30 -5.51 -5.77
C VAL A 82 6.04 -6.22 -4.65
N GLU A 83 7.34 -6.43 -4.83
CA GLU A 83 8.20 -6.90 -3.74
C GLU A 83 8.78 -5.68 -3.02
N LEU A 84 8.40 -5.52 -1.76
CA LEU A 84 8.93 -4.46 -0.91
C LEU A 84 10.12 -5.04 -0.14
N ASN A 85 11.32 -4.88 -0.68
CA ASN A 85 12.53 -5.51 -0.15
C ASN A 85 13.65 -4.53 0.17
N LYS A 86 13.37 -3.23 0.16
CA LYS A 86 14.35 -2.18 0.45
C LYS A 86 13.67 -1.06 1.26
N PRO A 87 14.34 -0.52 2.30
CA PRO A 87 13.71 0.51 3.11
C PRO A 87 13.51 1.86 2.40
N MET A 88 14.21 2.11 1.27
CA MET A 88 14.05 3.36 0.53
C MET A 88 13.03 3.27 -0.59
N MET A 89 12.27 2.18 -0.68
CA MET A 89 11.21 2.06 -1.69
C MET A 89 9.85 1.88 -1.04
N GLY A 90 8.81 2.33 -1.71
CA GLY A 90 7.44 2.12 -1.28
C GLY A 90 6.52 1.95 -2.48
N VAL A 91 5.25 1.66 -2.22
CA VAL A 91 4.23 1.60 -3.26
C VAL A 91 3.06 2.47 -2.85
N TYR A 92 2.58 3.28 -3.80
CA TYR A 92 1.39 4.13 -3.60
C TYR A 92 0.15 3.37 -4.03
N ILE A 93 -0.87 3.40 -3.17
CA ILE A 93 -2.15 2.74 -3.44
C ILE A 93 -3.26 3.78 -3.25
N PRO A 94 -3.92 4.22 -4.35
CA PRO A 94 -5.03 5.17 -4.26
C PRO A 94 -6.31 4.51 -3.78
N GLN A 95 -7.38 5.31 -3.68
CA GLN A 95 -8.71 4.84 -3.30
C GLN A 95 -9.20 3.75 -4.27
N MET A 96 -10.00 2.85 -3.74
CA MET A 96 -10.70 1.82 -4.51
C MET A 96 -9.80 0.80 -5.19
N ILE A 97 -8.61 0.58 -4.66
CA ILE A 97 -7.69 -0.45 -5.13
C ILE A 97 -7.61 -1.54 -4.07
N TRP A 98 -7.84 -2.79 -4.49
CA TRP A 98 -7.75 -3.96 -3.61
C TRP A 98 -6.30 -4.37 -3.44
N LYS A 99 -5.92 -4.72 -2.21
CA LYS A 99 -4.55 -5.16 -1.91
C LYS A 99 -4.52 -6.31 -0.92
N ASP A 100 -3.56 -7.19 -1.13
CA ASP A 100 -3.17 -8.24 -0.18
C ASP A 100 -1.69 -8.06 0.15
N MET A 101 -1.36 -8.19 1.42
CA MET A 101 0.03 -8.13 1.88
C MET A 101 0.39 -9.49 2.45
N TYR A 102 1.48 -10.08 1.99
CA TYR A 102 1.80 -11.47 2.29
C TYR A 102 3.29 -11.76 2.14
N ASP A 103 3.67 -12.98 2.39
CA ASP A 103 5.06 -13.46 2.28
C ASP A 103 6.04 -12.59 3.09
N PHE A 104 5.66 -12.33 4.35
CA PHE A 104 6.48 -11.54 5.26
C PHE A 104 7.71 -12.32 5.69
N SER A 105 8.89 -11.72 5.60
CA SER A 105 10.09 -12.28 6.23
C SER A 105 9.95 -12.19 7.77
N PRO A 106 10.65 -13.05 8.54
CA PRO A 106 10.54 -13.02 10.01
C PRO A 106 10.92 -11.68 10.64
N ASP A 107 11.81 -10.94 10.01
CA ASP A 107 12.26 -9.62 10.47
C ASP A 107 11.48 -8.46 9.86
N SER A 108 10.40 -8.74 9.13
CA SER A 108 9.63 -7.72 8.40
C SER A 108 8.98 -6.72 9.34
N VAL A 109 9.15 -5.43 9.01
CA VAL A 109 8.35 -4.34 9.57
C VAL A 109 7.79 -3.59 8.38
N LEU A 110 6.48 -3.71 8.17
CA LEU A 110 5.77 -3.04 7.07
C LEU A 110 5.09 -1.80 7.63
N LEU A 111 5.61 -0.64 7.25
CA LEU A 111 5.07 0.66 7.63
C LEU A 111 4.02 1.09 6.62
N VAL A 112 2.86 1.55 7.09
CA VAL A 112 1.79 2.05 6.25
C VAL A 112 1.47 3.50 6.63
N LEU A 113 1.55 4.38 5.64
CA LEU A 113 1.21 5.79 5.77
C LEU A 113 -0.16 5.99 5.13
N ALA A 114 -1.09 6.62 5.83
CA ALA A 114 -2.47 6.76 5.36
C ALA A 114 -2.91 8.22 5.32
N SER A 115 -3.75 8.54 4.33
CA SER A 115 -4.24 9.90 4.10
C SER A 115 -5.43 10.27 5.00
N THR A 116 -6.00 9.31 5.74
CA THR A 116 -7.18 9.53 6.57
C THR A 116 -6.97 8.95 7.97
N HIS A 117 -7.77 9.42 8.92
CA HIS A 117 -7.92 8.74 10.20
C HIS A 117 -8.69 7.43 9.98
N TYR A 118 -8.57 6.49 10.91
CA TYR A 118 -9.25 5.19 10.78
C TYR A 118 -10.76 5.36 10.77
N ASP A 119 -11.41 4.72 9.80
CA ASP A 119 -12.86 4.65 9.67
C ASP A 119 -13.23 3.26 9.15
N ALA A 120 -13.75 2.40 9.99
CA ALA A 120 -14.09 1.03 9.63
C ALA A 120 -15.08 0.96 8.47
N GLN A 121 -15.97 1.96 8.32
CA GLN A 121 -17.04 1.95 7.32
C GLN A 121 -16.54 2.18 5.89
N GLU A 122 -15.33 2.72 5.72
CA GLU A 122 -14.79 2.93 4.37
C GLU A 122 -14.16 1.66 3.77
N TYR A 123 -14.01 0.59 4.56
CA TYR A 123 -13.35 -0.63 4.12
C TYR A 123 -14.32 -1.55 3.38
N ILE A 124 -13.89 -2.04 2.22
CA ILE A 124 -14.58 -3.08 1.45
C ILE A 124 -13.75 -4.34 1.66
N ARG A 125 -14.28 -5.30 2.44
CA ARG A 125 -13.53 -6.48 2.89
C ARG A 125 -13.90 -7.78 2.18
N ASP A 126 -14.97 -7.77 1.38
CA ASP A 126 -15.39 -8.92 0.58
C ASP A 126 -15.02 -8.67 -0.88
N TYR A 127 -14.25 -9.58 -1.46
CA TYR A 127 -13.74 -9.40 -2.82
C TYR A 127 -14.87 -9.38 -3.86
N ASN A 128 -15.90 -10.21 -3.66
CA ASN A 128 -17.04 -10.24 -4.59
C ASN A 128 -17.82 -8.93 -4.55
N ASP A 129 -18.01 -8.36 -3.35
CA ASP A 129 -18.63 -7.03 -3.20
C ASP A 129 -17.79 -5.97 -3.89
N TYR A 130 -16.47 -6.05 -3.74
CA TYR A 130 -15.54 -5.13 -4.40
C TYR A 130 -15.71 -5.16 -5.91
N ILE A 131 -15.73 -6.35 -6.49
CA ILE A 131 -15.89 -6.54 -7.94
C ILE A 131 -17.22 -5.96 -8.44
N GLU A 132 -18.31 -6.18 -7.69
CA GLU A 132 -19.62 -5.63 -8.04
C GLU A 132 -19.63 -4.11 -8.01
N ILE A 133 -19.01 -3.51 -6.98
CA ILE A 133 -18.94 -2.06 -6.84
C ILE A 133 -18.13 -1.45 -8.00
N VAL A 134 -16.98 -2.03 -8.32
CA VAL A 134 -16.10 -1.53 -9.38
C VAL A 134 -16.80 -1.64 -10.74
N LYS A 135 -17.49 -2.76 -11.02
CA LYS A 135 -18.23 -2.94 -12.26
C LYS A 135 -19.34 -1.89 -12.40
N LYS A 136 -20.06 -1.63 -11.32
CA LYS A 136 -21.14 -0.65 -11.32
C LYS A 136 -20.62 0.76 -11.58
N GLU A 137 -19.53 1.15 -10.93
CA GLU A 137 -18.92 2.47 -11.12
C GLU A 137 -18.41 2.64 -12.54
N THR A 138 -17.79 1.62 -13.12
CA THR A 138 -17.30 1.64 -14.50
C THR A 138 -18.47 1.78 -15.47
N LYS A 139 -19.56 1.08 -15.24
CA LYS A 139 -20.77 1.12 -16.08
C LYS A 139 -21.42 2.50 -16.01
N ASP A 140 -21.47 3.11 -14.81
CA ASP A 140 -22.06 4.44 -14.63
C ASP A 140 -21.23 5.55 -15.29
N ARG A 141 -19.94 5.31 -15.46
CA ARG A 141 -19.04 6.25 -16.13
C ARG A 141 -19.04 6.11 -17.66
N GLY A 142 -19.47 4.95 -18.12
CA GLY A 142 -19.37 4.58 -19.49
C GLY A 142 -20.45 4.98 -20.36
#